data_a26a8e2980ec7c1ca264c206e1b04e00
#
_entry.id   a26a8e2980ec7c1ca264c206e1b04e00
#
_cell.length_a   1.000
_cell.length_b   1.000
_cell.length_c   1.000
_cell.angle_alpha   90.00
_cell.angle_beta   90.00
_cell.angle_gamma   90.00
#
_symmetry.space_group_name_H-M   'P 1'
#
loop_
_entity.id
_entity.type
_entity.pdbx_description
1 polymer ?
#
loop_
_entity_poly.entity_id
_entity_poly.type
_entity_poly.pdbx_seq_one_letter_code
_entity_poly.pdbx_strand_id
1 'polypeptide(L)'
;MVTFNRLPHTHSAPYGVVETDAPKRLPIASGQRPAFADKVALVTGSESGIGKATARALCEQGAKVILNGLHADRLRQTEEELSQQGYSVVSCLADVTDYAQCEVLIETAIQYYGRLDVLITNASISMRAYFTDLTPDVFKRVLDSNVYGSVYPLKAALRYLTESAGSVTFISSISALNGMPSGSAYCAGKAALANLAHTLRLELHDTGIHIGVVHIGFTQNDPEKRVLDALGQPVPIAYRNPRWQMTQAQVAQAILEHIRRRRQKTILSPAGKLNYFMNRHLPGLADRIVLWTMKHWAKFYE
;
A
#
# COMPACT_ATOMS: atom_id res chain seq x y z
N MET A 1 -40.16 -21.85 -9.64
CA MET A 1 -39.74 -21.43 -10.98
C MET A 1 -39.92 -19.93 -11.05
N VAL A 2 -38.84 -19.17 -10.78
CA VAL A 2 -38.85 -17.70 -10.81
C VAL A 2 -37.84 -17.29 -11.88
N THR A 3 -38.37 -16.75 -12.96
CA THR A 3 -37.64 -16.28 -14.14
C THR A 3 -37.04 -14.90 -13.83
N PHE A 4 -35.70 -14.79 -13.82
CA PHE A 4 -35.03 -13.51 -13.76
C PHE A 4 -34.97 -12.89 -15.17
N ASN A 5 -35.69 -11.78 -15.36
CA ASN A 5 -35.58 -10.91 -16.53
C ASN A 5 -34.26 -10.15 -16.47
N ARG A 6 -33.41 -10.34 -17.48
CA ARG A 6 -32.18 -9.52 -17.71
C ARG A 6 -32.61 -8.18 -18.32
N LEU A 7 -32.34 -7.10 -17.64
CA LEU A 7 -32.35 -5.75 -18.22
C LEU A 7 -31.05 -5.50 -19.01
N PRO A 8 -31.12 -4.83 -20.16
CA PRO A 8 -29.93 -4.54 -20.95
C PRO A 8 -29.14 -3.40 -20.32
N HIS A 9 -27.88 -3.64 -19.95
CA HIS A 9 -26.93 -2.61 -19.52
C HIS A 9 -26.34 -1.91 -20.75
N THR A 10 -26.86 -0.72 -21.05
CA THR A 10 -26.18 0.23 -21.92
C THR A 10 -25.24 1.07 -21.05
N HIS A 11 -23.97 0.69 -20.98
CA HIS A 11 -22.91 1.55 -20.45
C HIS A 11 -22.14 2.17 -21.61
N SER A 12 -22.42 3.44 -21.89
CA SER A 12 -21.54 4.31 -22.66
C SER A 12 -20.29 4.60 -21.82
N ALA A 13 -19.14 4.15 -22.28
CA ALA A 13 -17.85 4.47 -21.69
C ALA A 13 -17.56 5.98 -21.81
N PRO A 14 -17.22 6.70 -20.74
CA PRO A 14 -17.02 8.15 -20.79
C PRO A 14 -15.60 8.61 -21.19
N TYR A 15 -14.71 7.75 -21.67
CA TYR A 15 -13.39 8.20 -22.13
C TYR A 15 -12.99 7.45 -23.41
N GLY A 16 -12.72 8.23 -24.46
CA GLY A 16 -12.22 7.75 -25.74
C GLY A 16 -10.86 7.07 -25.58
N VAL A 17 -10.75 5.87 -26.13
CA VAL A 17 -9.50 5.12 -26.24
C VAL A 17 -8.63 5.85 -27.27
N VAL A 18 -7.53 6.47 -26.83
CA VAL A 18 -6.45 6.90 -27.72
C VAL A 18 -5.53 5.71 -27.89
N GLU A 19 -5.57 5.06 -29.06
CA GLU A 19 -4.53 4.11 -29.46
C GLU A 19 -3.20 4.87 -29.57
N THR A 20 -2.32 4.70 -28.60
CA THR A 20 -0.94 5.18 -28.69
C THR A 20 -0.05 4.02 -29.11
N ASP A 21 0.71 4.22 -30.20
CA ASP A 21 1.78 3.33 -30.62
C ASP A 21 2.69 2.98 -29.44
N ALA A 22 3.01 1.70 -29.28
CA ALA A 22 3.85 1.19 -28.19
C ALA A 22 5.20 1.93 -28.16
N PRO A 23 5.53 2.64 -27.06
CA PRO A 23 6.75 3.41 -26.98
C PRO A 23 7.98 2.49 -26.96
N LYS A 24 9.04 2.88 -27.70
CA LYS A 24 10.33 2.17 -27.78
C LYS A 24 10.96 2.06 -26.39
N ARG A 25 11.19 0.82 -25.92
CA ARG A 25 11.89 0.54 -24.67
C ARG A 25 13.30 1.11 -24.68
N LEU A 26 13.67 1.86 -23.63
CA LEU A 26 15.07 2.20 -23.38
C LEU A 26 15.86 0.92 -23.07
N PRO A 27 17.10 0.75 -23.55
CA PRO A 27 17.85 -0.48 -23.36
C PRO A 27 18.23 -0.67 -21.89
N ILE A 28 17.81 -1.79 -21.31
CA ILE A 28 18.27 -2.26 -19.99
C ILE A 28 19.69 -2.80 -20.17
N ALA A 29 20.64 -2.22 -19.46
CA ALA A 29 22.03 -2.69 -19.46
C ALA A 29 22.12 -4.09 -18.84
N SER A 30 22.85 -4.98 -19.52
CA SER A 30 23.27 -6.35 -19.15
C SER A 30 22.21 -7.45 -19.09
N GLY A 31 22.29 -8.39 -19.98
CA GLY A 31 21.84 -9.76 -20.19
C GLY A 31 20.95 -10.56 -19.20
N GLN A 32 20.47 -9.99 -18.12
CA GLN A 32 19.51 -10.65 -17.22
C GLN A 32 18.11 -10.08 -17.42
N ARG A 33 17.12 -10.96 -17.62
CA ARG A 33 15.71 -10.58 -17.68
C ARG A 33 15.33 -9.88 -16.38
N PRO A 34 14.68 -8.70 -16.41
CA PRO A 34 14.25 -7.99 -15.20
C PRO A 34 13.34 -8.87 -14.33
N ALA A 35 13.45 -8.73 -13.02
CA ALA A 35 12.78 -9.61 -12.07
C ALA A 35 11.26 -9.63 -12.16
N PHE A 36 10.65 -8.54 -12.65
CA PHE A 36 9.21 -8.40 -12.83
C PHE A 36 8.81 -8.29 -14.32
N ALA A 37 9.69 -8.72 -15.25
CA ALA A 37 9.38 -8.71 -16.67
C ALA A 37 8.09 -9.48 -16.96
N ASP A 38 7.18 -8.83 -17.70
CA ASP A 38 5.86 -9.34 -18.09
C ASP A 38 4.90 -9.64 -16.92
N LYS A 39 5.24 -9.27 -15.69
CA LYS A 39 4.34 -9.36 -14.56
C LYS A 39 3.38 -8.17 -14.54
N VAL A 40 2.14 -8.42 -14.14
CA VAL A 40 1.13 -7.39 -13.93
C VAL A 40 1.03 -7.12 -12.42
N ALA A 41 1.27 -5.88 -12.03
CA ALA A 41 1.25 -5.44 -10.65
C ALA A 41 0.21 -4.35 -10.43
N LEU A 42 -0.53 -4.44 -9.33
CA LEU A 42 -1.43 -3.40 -8.86
C LEU A 42 -0.90 -2.82 -7.54
N VAL A 43 -0.82 -1.50 -7.47
CA VAL A 43 -0.38 -0.77 -6.27
C VAL A 43 -1.49 0.18 -5.84
N THR A 44 -2.10 -0.06 -4.68
CA THR A 44 -3.13 0.86 -4.17
C THR A 44 -2.51 2.11 -3.56
N GLY A 45 -3.16 3.28 -3.72
CA GLY A 45 -2.62 4.57 -3.27
C GLY A 45 -1.30 4.91 -3.94
N SER A 46 -1.19 4.70 -5.26
CA SER A 46 0.03 4.94 -6.05
C SER A 46 0.07 6.31 -6.76
N GLU A 47 -0.87 7.18 -6.45
CA GLU A 47 -0.88 8.57 -6.95
C GLU A 47 0.22 9.45 -6.31
N SER A 48 0.86 9.00 -5.21
CA SER A 48 1.89 9.75 -4.49
C SER A 48 2.76 8.84 -3.61
N GLY A 49 3.81 9.42 -3.01
CA GLY A 49 4.57 8.83 -1.92
C GLY A 49 5.18 7.47 -2.24
N ILE A 50 5.12 6.58 -1.24
CA ILE A 50 5.68 5.22 -1.33
C ILE A 50 5.00 4.42 -2.43
N GLY A 51 3.67 4.59 -2.61
CA GLY A 51 2.92 3.91 -3.67
C GLY A 51 3.43 4.27 -5.05
N LYS A 52 3.57 5.57 -5.36
CA LYS A 52 4.14 6.06 -6.62
C LYS A 52 5.57 5.57 -6.84
N ALA A 53 6.42 5.66 -5.81
CA ALA A 53 7.79 5.18 -5.88
C ALA A 53 7.86 3.66 -6.13
N THR A 54 6.94 2.88 -5.53
CA THR A 54 6.85 1.42 -5.73
C THR A 54 6.36 1.07 -7.14
N ALA A 55 5.36 1.80 -7.65
CA ALA A 55 4.86 1.63 -9.02
C ALA A 55 5.98 1.93 -10.04
N ARG A 56 6.72 3.02 -9.88
CA ARG A 56 7.88 3.35 -10.70
C ARG A 56 8.94 2.24 -10.66
N ALA A 57 9.33 1.78 -9.48
CA ALA A 57 10.33 0.74 -9.32
C ALA A 57 9.91 -0.59 -9.99
N LEU A 58 8.61 -0.94 -9.95
CA LEU A 58 8.06 -2.08 -10.68
C LEU A 58 8.18 -1.90 -12.20
N CYS A 59 7.84 -0.71 -12.71
CA CYS A 59 7.99 -0.37 -14.13
C CYS A 59 9.45 -0.50 -14.58
N GLU A 60 10.40 0.03 -13.81
CA GLU A 60 11.85 -0.08 -14.06
C GLU A 60 12.31 -1.54 -14.12
N GLN A 61 11.65 -2.44 -13.40
CA GLN A 61 11.90 -3.88 -13.43
C GLN A 61 11.04 -4.64 -14.47
N GLY A 62 10.39 -3.93 -15.40
CA GLY A 62 9.67 -4.49 -16.54
C GLY A 62 8.24 -4.95 -16.26
N ALA A 63 7.65 -4.59 -15.12
CA ALA A 63 6.24 -4.85 -14.85
C ALA A 63 5.32 -3.93 -15.66
N LYS A 64 4.12 -4.44 -15.96
CA LYS A 64 2.95 -3.64 -16.34
C LYS A 64 2.23 -3.27 -15.05
N VAL A 65 1.87 -2.00 -14.85
CA VAL A 65 1.41 -1.52 -13.54
C VAL A 65 0.02 -0.88 -13.63
N ILE A 66 -0.87 -1.34 -12.75
CA ILE A 66 -2.14 -0.65 -12.48
C ILE A 66 -1.91 0.31 -11.32
N LEU A 67 -2.16 1.59 -11.59
CA LEU A 67 -2.13 2.67 -10.62
C LEU A 67 -3.52 2.84 -10.02
N ASN A 68 -3.60 3.13 -8.73
CA ASN A 68 -4.85 3.44 -8.04
C ASN A 68 -4.67 4.61 -7.09
N GLY A 69 -5.70 5.40 -6.93
CA GLY A 69 -5.76 6.53 -6.01
C GLY A 69 -7.17 7.09 -5.88
N LEU A 70 -7.31 8.10 -5.02
CA LEU A 70 -8.56 8.81 -4.77
C LEU A 70 -8.62 10.20 -5.44
N HIS A 71 -7.46 10.75 -5.87
CA HIS A 71 -7.37 12.09 -6.44
C HIS A 71 -7.09 11.98 -7.94
N ALA A 72 -8.12 12.20 -8.76
CA ALA A 72 -8.07 12.02 -10.20
C ALA A 72 -6.90 12.76 -10.88
N ASP A 73 -6.66 14.01 -10.51
CA ASP A 73 -5.58 14.83 -11.12
C ASP A 73 -4.19 14.28 -10.81
N ARG A 74 -3.93 13.90 -9.54
CA ARG A 74 -2.64 13.31 -9.14
C ARG A 74 -2.42 11.95 -9.78
N LEU A 75 -3.48 11.15 -9.84
CA LEU A 75 -3.43 9.83 -10.45
C LEU A 75 -3.11 9.91 -11.94
N ARG A 76 -3.81 10.79 -12.66
CA ARG A 76 -3.55 11.10 -14.08
C ARG A 76 -2.13 11.61 -14.30
N GLN A 77 -1.68 12.60 -13.49
CA GLN A 77 -0.31 13.12 -13.58
C GLN A 77 0.74 12.00 -13.39
N THR A 78 0.51 11.07 -12.48
CA THR A 78 1.43 9.94 -12.24
C THR A 78 1.43 8.97 -13.43
N GLU A 79 0.27 8.69 -14.01
CA GLU A 79 0.15 7.87 -15.22
C GLU A 79 0.86 8.51 -16.41
N GLU A 80 0.61 9.80 -16.68
CA GLU A 80 1.26 10.56 -17.76
C GLU A 80 2.79 10.56 -17.59
N GLU A 81 3.29 10.83 -16.38
CA GLU A 81 4.72 10.85 -16.07
C GLU A 81 5.39 9.50 -16.36
N LEU A 82 4.76 8.39 -15.96
CA LEU A 82 5.31 7.07 -16.18
C LEU A 82 5.17 6.62 -17.65
N SER A 83 4.06 6.94 -18.30
CA SER A 83 3.82 6.64 -19.71
C SER A 83 4.80 7.38 -20.63
N GLN A 84 5.11 8.65 -20.35
CA GLN A 84 6.11 9.43 -21.08
C GLN A 84 7.52 8.84 -20.98
N GLN A 85 7.82 8.10 -19.91
CA GLN A 85 9.07 7.36 -19.75
C GLN A 85 9.05 6.00 -20.46
N GLY A 86 7.98 5.67 -21.17
CA GLY A 86 7.84 4.43 -21.95
C GLY A 86 7.38 3.23 -21.12
N TYR A 87 6.87 3.43 -19.91
CA TYR A 87 6.36 2.34 -19.07
C TYR A 87 4.91 2.00 -19.44
N SER A 88 4.55 0.73 -19.29
CA SER A 88 3.19 0.24 -19.48
C SER A 88 2.40 0.40 -18.17
N VAL A 89 1.63 1.46 -18.11
CA VAL A 89 0.80 1.80 -16.92
C VAL A 89 -0.63 2.13 -17.35
N VAL A 90 -1.57 1.81 -16.46
CA VAL A 90 -2.98 2.20 -16.58
C VAL A 90 -3.44 2.63 -15.19
N SER A 91 -4.22 3.69 -15.11
CA SER A 91 -4.79 4.15 -13.83
C SER A 91 -6.25 3.78 -13.69
N CYS A 92 -6.67 3.53 -12.44
CA CYS A 92 -8.07 3.33 -12.05
C CYS A 92 -8.36 4.13 -10.78
N LEU A 93 -9.26 5.11 -10.91
CA LEU A 93 -9.77 5.88 -9.77
C LEU A 93 -10.75 5.01 -9.00
N ALA A 94 -10.43 4.63 -7.77
CA ALA A 94 -11.28 3.79 -6.95
C ALA A 94 -10.98 3.99 -5.46
N ASP A 95 -12.03 4.06 -4.64
CA ASP A 95 -11.92 3.98 -3.19
C ASP A 95 -11.80 2.51 -2.76
N VAL A 96 -10.64 2.15 -2.25
CA VAL A 96 -10.35 0.79 -1.79
C VAL A 96 -11.12 0.39 -0.52
N THR A 97 -11.84 1.31 0.11
CA THR A 97 -12.77 1.04 1.21
C THR A 97 -14.19 0.68 0.73
N ASP A 98 -14.42 0.74 -0.57
CA ASP A 98 -15.64 0.29 -1.25
C ASP A 98 -15.34 -0.99 -2.05
N TYR A 99 -16.04 -2.08 -1.71
CA TYR A 99 -15.78 -3.38 -2.34
C TYR A 99 -16.13 -3.40 -3.84
N ALA A 100 -17.23 -2.75 -4.24
CA ALA A 100 -17.65 -2.70 -5.64
C ALA A 100 -16.61 -1.93 -6.50
N GLN A 101 -16.03 -0.85 -5.98
CA GLN A 101 -14.94 -0.14 -6.64
C GLN A 101 -13.66 -0.97 -6.70
N CYS A 102 -13.40 -1.82 -5.69
CA CYS A 102 -12.29 -2.77 -5.74
C CYS A 102 -12.48 -3.83 -6.85
N GLU A 103 -13.72 -4.30 -7.08
CA GLU A 103 -13.99 -5.22 -8.19
C GLU A 103 -13.70 -4.55 -9.54
N VAL A 104 -14.13 -3.31 -9.75
CA VAL A 104 -13.80 -2.51 -10.95
C VAL A 104 -12.29 -2.33 -11.10
N LEU A 105 -11.58 -2.04 -10.01
CA LEU A 105 -10.12 -1.89 -10.01
C LEU A 105 -9.41 -3.17 -10.47
N ILE A 106 -9.84 -4.31 -9.99
CA ILE A 106 -9.27 -5.60 -10.39
C ILE A 106 -9.63 -5.95 -11.85
N GLU A 107 -10.90 -5.75 -12.24
CA GLU A 107 -11.33 -5.98 -13.62
C GLU A 107 -10.54 -5.10 -14.60
N THR A 108 -10.16 -3.87 -14.23
CA THR A 108 -9.27 -3.03 -15.03
C THR A 108 -7.94 -3.75 -15.34
N ALA A 109 -7.32 -4.39 -14.33
CA ALA A 109 -6.08 -5.15 -14.56
C ALA A 109 -6.27 -6.29 -15.55
N ILE A 110 -7.40 -6.99 -15.46
CA ILE A 110 -7.71 -8.14 -16.31
C ILE A 110 -8.06 -7.69 -17.73
N GLN A 111 -8.83 -6.65 -17.90
CA GLN A 111 -9.19 -6.12 -19.22
C GLN A 111 -7.99 -5.62 -20.01
N TYR A 112 -7.05 -4.92 -19.36
CA TYR A 112 -5.89 -4.35 -20.03
C TYR A 112 -4.74 -5.34 -20.21
N TYR A 113 -4.53 -6.26 -19.27
CA TYR A 113 -3.33 -7.09 -19.24
C TYR A 113 -3.59 -8.59 -19.13
N GLY A 114 -4.85 -9.01 -18.98
CA GLY A 114 -5.25 -10.42 -18.99
C GLY A 114 -4.91 -11.21 -17.72
N ARG A 115 -4.24 -10.60 -16.73
CA ARG A 115 -3.77 -11.28 -15.52
C ARG A 115 -3.45 -10.31 -14.39
N LEU A 116 -3.28 -10.84 -13.18
CA LEU A 116 -2.71 -10.11 -12.04
C LEU A 116 -1.72 -11.04 -11.31
N ASP A 117 -0.47 -10.58 -11.17
CA ASP A 117 0.61 -11.35 -10.52
C ASP A 117 1.00 -10.80 -9.16
N VAL A 118 0.88 -9.47 -8.96
CA VAL A 118 1.32 -8.79 -7.74
C VAL A 118 0.26 -7.80 -7.30
N LEU A 119 -0.15 -7.92 -6.03
CA LEU A 119 -0.98 -6.92 -5.36
C LEU A 119 -0.21 -6.31 -4.19
N ILE A 120 -0.07 -4.99 -4.19
CA ILE A 120 0.54 -4.23 -3.09
C ILE A 120 -0.53 -3.33 -2.48
N THR A 121 -1.01 -3.68 -1.27
CA THR A 121 -2.00 -2.89 -0.54
C THR A 121 -1.29 -1.81 0.27
N ASN A 122 -1.08 -0.66 -0.39
CA ASN A 122 -0.34 0.47 0.17
C ASN A 122 -1.25 1.62 0.62
N ALA A 123 -2.44 1.79 0.03
CA ALA A 123 -3.37 2.84 0.41
C ALA A 123 -3.63 2.85 1.91
N SER A 124 -3.49 4.00 2.54
CA SER A 124 -3.75 4.17 3.98
C SER A 124 -3.81 5.62 4.38
N ILE A 125 -4.64 5.93 5.38
CA ILE A 125 -4.61 7.21 6.08
C ILE A 125 -4.05 7.03 7.49
N SER A 126 -3.51 8.10 8.05
CA SER A 126 -2.97 8.13 9.40
C SER A 126 -3.62 9.25 10.20
N MET A 127 -3.48 9.19 11.51
CA MET A 127 -4.00 10.21 12.41
C MET A 127 -2.96 10.57 13.48
N ARG A 128 -3.15 11.73 14.11
CA ARG A 128 -2.41 12.20 15.27
C ARG A 128 -3.37 12.86 16.23
N ALA A 129 -3.77 12.12 17.26
CA ALA A 129 -4.55 12.59 18.39
C ALA A 129 -4.44 11.59 19.54
N TYR A 130 -4.47 12.06 20.77
CA TYR A 130 -4.64 11.18 21.92
C TYR A 130 -6.03 10.54 21.89
N PHE A 131 -6.14 9.33 22.42
CA PHE A 131 -7.39 8.57 22.41
C PHE A 131 -8.53 9.28 23.16
N THR A 132 -8.19 10.07 24.17
CA THR A 132 -9.14 10.90 24.94
C THR A 132 -9.86 11.92 24.07
N ASP A 133 -9.21 12.43 23.04
CA ASP A 133 -9.71 13.54 22.22
C ASP A 133 -10.25 13.06 20.87
N LEU A 134 -9.86 11.84 20.47
CA LEU A 134 -10.17 11.25 19.19
C LEU A 134 -11.65 10.90 19.05
N THR A 135 -12.32 11.44 18.03
CA THR A 135 -13.71 11.07 17.78
C THR A 135 -13.84 9.63 17.26
N PRO A 136 -14.96 8.92 17.60
CA PRO A 136 -15.22 7.56 17.09
C PRO A 136 -15.21 7.47 15.56
N ASP A 137 -15.69 8.50 14.87
CA ASP A 137 -15.74 8.55 13.40
C ASP A 137 -14.34 8.58 12.79
N VAL A 138 -13.41 9.36 13.35
CA VAL A 138 -12.01 9.37 12.91
C VAL A 138 -11.35 8.03 13.15
N PHE A 139 -11.59 7.41 14.32
CA PHE A 139 -11.10 6.08 14.63
C PHE A 139 -11.57 5.06 13.59
N LYS A 140 -12.88 5.05 13.31
CA LYS A 140 -13.49 4.17 12.32
C LYS A 140 -12.90 4.41 10.93
N ARG A 141 -12.85 5.67 10.46
CA ARG A 141 -12.33 6.05 9.14
C ARG A 141 -10.89 5.59 8.93
N VAL A 142 -10.05 5.71 9.96
CA VAL A 142 -8.66 5.25 9.91
C VAL A 142 -8.59 3.72 9.84
N LEU A 143 -9.41 3.00 10.61
CA LEU A 143 -9.51 1.55 10.54
C LEU A 143 -10.02 1.09 9.18
N ASP A 144 -11.09 1.68 8.66
CA ASP A 144 -11.65 1.33 7.35
C ASP A 144 -10.58 1.44 6.26
N SER A 145 -9.88 2.56 6.20
CA SER A 145 -8.81 2.76 5.21
C SER A 145 -7.65 1.76 5.35
N ASN A 146 -7.22 1.46 6.57
CA ASN A 146 -6.06 0.59 6.79
C ASN A 146 -6.39 -0.89 6.67
N VAL A 147 -7.56 -1.32 7.17
CA VAL A 147 -7.95 -2.73 7.19
C VAL A 147 -8.75 -3.08 5.95
N TYR A 148 -9.94 -2.49 5.79
CA TYR A 148 -10.80 -2.82 4.65
C TYR A 148 -10.18 -2.38 3.33
N GLY A 149 -9.49 -1.24 3.28
CA GLY A 149 -8.70 -0.80 2.11
C GLY A 149 -7.56 -1.74 1.71
N SER A 150 -7.23 -2.72 2.55
CA SER A 150 -6.29 -3.80 2.21
C SER A 150 -7.00 -5.13 1.93
N VAL A 151 -8.08 -5.41 2.66
CA VAL A 151 -8.85 -6.66 2.55
C VAL A 151 -9.67 -6.71 1.26
N TYR A 152 -10.35 -5.62 0.90
CA TYR A 152 -11.25 -5.59 -0.25
C TYR A 152 -10.54 -5.79 -1.58
N PRO A 153 -9.44 -5.07 -1.89
CA PRO A 153 -8.66 -5.34 -3.10
C PRO A 153 -8.15 -6.78 -3.16
N LEU A 154 -7.69 -7.33 -2.01
CA LEU A 154 -7.26 -8.72 -1.97
C LEU A 154 -8.40 -9.70 -2.23
N LYS A 155 -9.57 -9.48 -1.61
CA LYS A 155 -10.73 -10.36 -1.79
C LYS A 155 -11.19 -10.38 -3.25
N ALA A 156 -11.25 -9.22 -3.92
CA ALA A 156 -11.57 -9.11 -5.33
C ALA A 156 -10.51 -9.76 -6.23
N ALA A 157 -9.21 -9.66 -5.87
CA ALA A 157 -8.10 -10.16 -6.65
C ALA A 157 -7.82 -11.67 -6.44
N LEU A 158 -8.39 -12.30 -5.41
CA LEU A 158 -7.92 -13.59 -4.89
C LEU A 158 -7.87 -14.69 -5.96
N ARG A 159 -8.89 -14.81 -6.81
CA ARG A 159 -8.94 -15.84 -7.86
C ARG A 159 -7.79 -15.67 -8.87
N TYR A 160 -7.53 -14.44 -9.31
CA TYR A 160 -6.49 -14.15 -10.30
C TYR A 160 -5.08 -14.34 -9.75
N LEU A 161 -4.89 -14.00 -8.48
CA LEU A 161 -3.64 -14.24 -7.77
C LEU A 161 -3.41 -15.74 -7.52
N THR A 162 -4.47 -16.53 -7.32
CA THR A 162 -4.38 -17.99 -7.26
C THR A 162 -3.96 -18.58 -8.61
N GLU A 163 -4.63 -18.17 -9.68
CA GLU A 163 -4.32 -18.62 -11.06
C GLU A 163 -2.88 -18.30 -11.49
N SER A 164 -2.34 -17.17 -11.05
CA SER A 164 -0.96 -16.75 -11.37
C SER A 164 0.10 -17.26 -10.39
N ALA A 165 -0.29 -17.97 -9.29
CA ALA A 165 0.55 -18.24 -8.12
C ALA A 165 1.28 -16.95 -7.65
N GLY A 166 0.54 -15.87 -7.61
CA GLY A 166 1.00 -14.48 -7.46
C GLY A 166 1.52 -14.14 -6.07
N SER A 167 1.64 -12.85 -5.81
CA SER A 167 2.13 -12.32 -4.54
C SER A 167 1.25 -11.19 -4.04
N VAL A 168 0.89 -11.23 -2.75
CA VAL A 168 0.26 -10.12 -2.02
C VAL A 168 1.24 -9.58 -1.01
N THR A 169 1.37 -8.25 -0.96
CA THR A 169 2.20 -7.57 0.04
C THR A 169 1.40 -6.50 0.75
N PHE A 170 1.16 -6.71 2.03
CA PHE A 170 0.56 -5.71 2.90
C PHE A 170 1.61 -4.69 3.35
N ILE A 171 1.35 -3.42 3.09
CA ILE A 171 2.19 -2.33 3.59
C ILE A 171 1.74 -1.95 5.00
N SER A 172 2.52 -2.41 5.97
CA SER A 172 2.33 -2.14 7.39
C SER A 172 3.36 -1.12 7.89
N SER A 173 3.47 -0.96 9.19
CA SER A 173 4.36 0.00 9.85
C SER A 173 5.08 -0.66 11.02
N ILE A 174 6.20 -0.10 11.45
CA ILE A 174 6.81 -0.45 12.73
C ILE A 174 5.86 -0.18 13.91
N SER A 175 4.89 0.73 13.76
CA SER A 175 3.82 0.98 14.73
C SER A 175 2.81 -0.18 14.88
N ALA A 176 2.87 -1.19 14.01
CA ALA A 176 2.12 -2.43 14.16
C ALA A 176 2.79 -3.41 15.15
N LEU A 177 4.05 -3.17 15.47
CA LEU A 177 4.85 -4.04 16.33
C LEU A 177 4.72 -3.69 17.80
N ASN A 178 4.35 -2.44 18.06
CA ASN A 178 4.05 -1.88 19.38
C ASN A 178 3.16 -0.64 19.20
N GLY A 179 2.35 -0.32 20.20
CA GLY A 179 1.57 0.90 20.21
C GLY A 179 2.43 2.16 20.21
N MET A 180 1.94 3.19 19.57
CA MET A 180 2.54 4.54 19.64
C MET A 180 1.50 5.52 20.16
N PRO A 181 1.86 6.37 21.15
CA PRO A 181 0.98 7.45 21.59
C PRO A 181 0.50 8.30 20.43
N SER A 182 -0.70 8.85 20.52
CA SER A 182 -1.38 9.64 19.48
C SER A 182 -1.63 8.93 18.13
N GLY A 183 -1.46 7.61 18.06
CA GLY A 183 -1.63 6.82 16.84
C GLY A 183 -2.54 5.61 16.99
N SER A 184 -3.47 5.57 17.94
CA SER A 184 -4.22 4.39 18.37
C SER A 184 -4.91 3.65 17.20
N ALA A 185 -5.74 4.31 16.41
CA ALA A 185 -6.44 3.68 15.27
C ALA A 185 -5.48 3.20 14.18
N TYR A 186 -4.44 3.99 13.88
CA TYR A 186 -3.43 3.62 12.89
C TYR A 186 -2.62 2.39 13.33
N CYS A 187 -2.15 2.37 14.59
CA CYS A 187 -1.42 1.23 15.15
C CYS A 187 -2.26 -0.04 15.13
N ALA A 188 -3.54 0.07 15.56
CA ALA A 188 -4.48 -1.05 15.56
C ALA A 188 -4.70 -1.60 14.13
N GLY A 189 -4.97 -0.72 13.15
CA GLY A 189 -5.14 -1.12 11.76
C GLY A 189 -3.91 -1.80 11.17
N LYS A 190 -2.72 -1.23 11.40
CA LYS A 190 -1.46 -1.82 10.89
C LYS A 190 -1.09 -3.13 11.60
N ALA A 191 -1.46 -3.30 12.87
CA ALA A 191 -1.29 -4.57 13.60
C ALA A 191 -2.25 -5.65 13.08
N ALA A 192 -3.50 -5.28 12.78
CA ALA A 192 -4.48 -6.19 12.17
C ALA A 192 -3.96 -6.79 10.86
N LEU A 193 -3.34 -5.99 9.98
CA LEU A 193 -2.74 -6.49 8.72
C LEU A 193 -1.63 -7.54 8.95
N ALA A 194 -0.82 -7.36 9.99
CA ALA A 194 0.26 -8.30 10.30
C ALA A 194 -0.30 -9.67 10.74
N ASN A 195 -1.37 -9.67 11.54
CA ASN A 195 -2.05 -10.89 11.96
C ASN A 195 -2.82 -11.53 10.80
N LEU A 196 -3.57 -10.74 10.03
CA LEU A 196 -4.28 -11.19 8.83
C LEU A 196 -3.33 -11.88 7.84
N ALA A 197 -2.17 -11.27 7.55
CA ALA A 197 -1.18 -11.88 6.68
C ALA A 197 -0.70 -13.25 7.18
N HIS A 198 -0.61 -13.43 8.48
CA HIS A 198 -0.27 -14.74 9.06
C HIS A 198 -1.40 -15.76 8.85
N THR A 199 -2.64 -15.40 9.18
CA THR A 199 -3.83 -16.26 8.98
C THR A 199 -3.96 -16.68 7.52
N LEU A 200 -3.90 -15.73 6.59
CA LEU A 200 -4.03 -16.03 5.16
C LEU A 200 -2.92 -16.91 4.61
N ARG A 201 -1.68 -16.86 5.15
CA ARG A 201 -0.63 -17.81 4.78
C ARG A 201 -0.97 -19.26 5.15
N LEU A 202 -1.68 -19.45 6.25
CA LEU A 202 -2.12 -20.77 6.68
C LEU A 202 -3.32 -21.25 5.85
N GLU A 203 -4.30 -20.38 5.63
CA GLU A 203 -5.52 -20.73 4.86
C GLU A 203 -5.23 -20.98 3.37
N LEU A 204 -4.25 -20.28 2.80
CA LEU A 204 -3.95 -20.31 1.37
C LEU A 204 -2.63 -21.05 1.05
N HIS A 205 -2.12 -21.88 1.96
CA HIS A 205 -0.79 -22.51 1.80
C HIS A 205 -0.68 -23.39 0.55
N ASP A 206 -1.75 -24.07 0.16
CA ASP A 206 -1.77 -24.97 -1.01
C ASP A 206 -2.04 -24.26 -2.34
N THR A 207 -2.34 -22.95 -2.32
CA THR A 207 -2.70 -22.19 -3.53
C THR A 207 -1.50 -21.68 -4.34
N GLY A 208 -0.31 -21.75 -3.77
CA GLY A 208 0.90 -21.16 -4.35
C GLY A 208 0.99 -19.63 -4.22
N ILE A 209 -0.02 -18.95 -3.69
CA ILE A 209 0.03 -17.50 -3.45
C ILE A 209 1.07 -17.18 -2.37
N HIS A 210 1.88 -16.15 -2.62
CA HIS A 210 2.73 -15.59 -1.58
C HIS A 210 1.99 -14.48 -0.83
N ILE A 211 1.93 -14.56 0.49
CA ILE A 211 1.37 -13.53 1.37
C ILE A 211 2.49 -12.96 2.25
N GLY A 212 2.84 -11.71 2.03
CA GLY A 212 3.89 -11.01 2.77
C GLY A 212 3.43 -9.74 3.46
N VAL A 213 4.18 -9.30 4.46
CA VAL A 213 3.99 -8.01 5.15
C VAL A 213 5.31 -7.27 5.29
N VAL A 214 5.30 -5.98 4.94
CA VAL A 214 6.45 -5.08 5.09
C VAL A 214 6.11 -4.02 6.14
N HIS A 215 6.86 -4.03 7.25
CA HIS A 215 6.76 -3.01 8.29
C HIS A 215 7.71 -1.86 7.96
N ILE A 216 7.13 -0.75 7.50
CA ILE A 216 7.88 0.45 7.11
C ILE A 216 8.17 1.28 8.35
N GLY A 217 9.41 1.81 8.43
CA GLY A 217 9.83 2.77 9.43
C GLY A 217 9.55 4.22 9.01
N PHE A 218 10.25 5.15 9.62
CA PHE A 218 10.17 6.56 9.23
C PHE A 218 10.68 6.74 7.80
N THR A 219 9.83 7.35 6.98
CA THR A 219 10.09 7.58 5.55
C THR A 219 9.89 9.06 5.26
N GLN A 220 10.66 9.60 4.33
CA GLN A 220 10.47 10.94 3.81
C GLN A 220 9.09 11.03 3.17
N ASN A 221 8.29 11.99 3.61
CA ASN A 221 6.94 12.21 3.09
C ASN A 221 6.97 13.28 1.99
N ASP A 222 5.98 13.22 1.11
CA ASP A 222 5.68 14.33 0.23
C ASP A 222 5.27 15.56 1.06
N PRO A 223 5.63 16.78 0.66
CA PRO A 223 5.32 18.00 1.43
C PRO A 223 3.81 18.21 1.67
N GLU A 224 3.00 17.70 0.75
CA GLU A 224 1.55 17.79 0.81
C GLU A 224 0.86 16.70 1.63
N LYS A 225 1.62 15.71 2.10
CA LYS A 225 1.04 14.63 2.90
C LYS A 225 0.45 15.18 4.19
N ARG A 226 -0.77 14.76 4.49
CA ARG A 226 -1.53 15.15 5.68
C ARG A 226 -1.88 13.91 6.51
N VAL A 227 -2.12 14.14 7.80
CA VAL A 227 -2.70 13.18 8.73
C VAL A 227 -3.97 13.78 9.30
N LEU A 228 -4.86 12.96 9.82
CA LEU A 228 -6.08 13.46 10.48
C LEU A 228 -5.78 13.86 11.91
N ASP A 229 -6.33 14.99 12.34
CA ASP A 229 -6.40 15.36 13.75
C ASP A 229 -7.54 14.62 14.49
N ALA A 230 -7.82 15.01 15.72
CA ALA A 230 -8.87 14.43 16.57
C ALA A 230 -10.29 14.54 15.97
N LEU A 231 -10.53 15.57 15.16
CA LEU A 231 -11.82 15.88 14.54
C LEU A 231 -11.88 15.46 13.05
N GLY A 232 -10.82 14.85 12.55
CA GLY A 232 -10.74 14.38 11.16
C GLY A 232 -10.31 15.44 10.16
N GLN A 233 -9.78 16.58 10.62
CA GLN A 233 -9.25 17.61 9.75
C GLN A 233 -7.83 17.21 9.27
N PRO A 234 -7.50 17.47 8.00
CA PRO A 234 -6.17 17.19 7.48
C PRO A 234 -5.13 18.19 7.98
N VAL A 235 -4.19 17.74 8.79
CA VAL A 235 -3.11 18.56 9.34
C VAL A 235 -1.74 18.11 8.81
N PRO A 236 -0.74 19.02 8.75
CA PRO A 236 0.63 18.67 8.35
C PRO A 236 1.24 17.65 9.30
N ILE A 237 2.14 16.83 8.77
CA ILE A 237 2.93 15.90 9.60
C ILE A 237 4.03 16.70 10.29
N ALA A 238 4.25 16.47 11.59
CA ALA A 238 5.34 17.09 12.35
C ALA A 238 6.69 16.81 11.70
N TYR A 239 7.57 17.83 11.73
CA TYR A 239 8.92 17.72 11.17
C TYR A 239 9.69 16.58 11.82
N ARG A 240 10.39 15.82 11.00
CA ARG A 240 11.31 14.76 11.44
C ARG A 240 12.67 14.93 10.78
N ASN A 241 13.74 14.72 11.53
CA ASN A 241 15.08 14.80 11.00
C ASN A 241 15.28 13.79 9.84
N PRO A 242 15.65 14.25 8.63
CA PRO A 242 15.82 13.37 7.46
C PRO A 242 16.84 12.26 7.64
N ARG A 243 17.82 12.44 8.52
CA ARG A 243 18.87 11.42 8.80
C ARG A 243 18.31 10.11 9.38
N TRP A 244 17.11 10.16 9.99
CA TRP A 244 16.45 9.00 10.58
C TRP A 244 15.37 8.41 9.68
N GLN A 245 15.25 8.93 8.45
CA GLN A 245 14.23 8.53 7.50
C GLN A 245 14.86 7.80 6.30
N MET A 246 14.16 6.78 5.82
CA MET A 246 14.43 6.19 4.50
C MET A 246 13.81 7.08 3.41
N THR A 247 14.42 7.10 2.24
CA THR A 247 13.76 7.69 1.07
C THR A 247 12.64 6.79 0.56
N GLN A 248 11.67 7.34 -0.16
CA GLN A 248 10.59 6.56 -0.77
C GLN A 248 11.15 5.50 -1.75
N ALA A 249 12.19 5.86 -2.50
CA ALA A 249 12.88 4.94 -3.42
C ALA A 249 13.54 3.75 -2.68
N GLN A 250 14.19 3.99 -1.55
CA GLN A 250 14.76 2.92 -0.72
C GLN A 250 13.69 1.97 -0.19
N VAL A 251 12.54 2.51 0.22
CA VAL A 251 11.38 1.71 0.67
C VAL A 251 10.83 0.89 -0.49
N ALA A 252 10.65 1.49 -1.68
CA ALA A 252 10.18 0.82 -2.87
C ALA A 252 11.09 -0.37 -3.25
N GLN A 253 12.39 -0.17 -3.31
CA GLN A 253 13.35 -1.26 -3.59
C GLN A 253 13.28 -2.38 -2.55
N ALA A 254 13.10 -2.06 -1.26
CA ALA A 254 12.94 -3.06 -0.21
C ALA A 254 11.63 -3.85 -0.35
N ILE A 255 10.54 -3.21 -0.81
CA ILE A 255 9.28 -3.88 -1.13
C ILE A 255 9.47 -4.85 -2.31
N LEU A 256 10.11 -4.42 -3.38
CA LEU A 256 10.37 -5.29 -4.54
C LEU A 256 11.23 -6.50 -4.14
N GLU A 257 12.25 -6.30 -3.35
CA GLU A 257 13.11 -7.38 -2.86
C GLU A 257 12.37 -8.33 -1.91
N HIS A 258 11.43 -7.83 -1.09
CA HIS A 258 10.53 -8.64 -0.28
C HIS A 258 9.68 -9.57 -1.16
N ILE A 259 9.07 -9.03 -2.23
CA ILE A 259 8.24 -9.80 -3.17
C ILE A 259 9.10 -10.81 -3.93
N ARG A 260 10.22 -10.39 -4.50
CA ARG A 260 11.13 -11.22 -5.28
C ARG A 260 11.61 -12.46 -4.50
N ARG A 261 11.93 -12.27 -3.22
CA ARG A 261 12.35 -13.36 -2.32
C ARG A 261 11.20 -14.07 -1.62
N ARG A 262 9.97 -13.74 -1.93
CA ARG A 262 8.76 -14.30 -1.30
C ARG A 262 8.86 -14.35 0.23
N ARG A 263 9.35 -13.25 0.84
CA ARG A 263 9.53 -13.18 2.28
C ARG A 263 8.18 -13.03 2.98
N GLN A 264 7.98 -13.73 4.08
CA GLN A 264 6.75 -13.61 4.86
C GLN A 264 6.65 -12.28 5.61
N LYS A 265 7.78 -11.78 6.10
CA LYS A 265 7.86 -10.56 6.92
C LYS A 265 9.17 -9.82 6.65
N THR A 266 9.10 -8.51 6.48
CA THR A 266 10.27 -7.62 6.43
C THR A 266 10.05 -6.43 7.35
N ILE A 267 11.02 -6.13 8.20
CA ILE A 267 11.06 -4.93 9.04
C ILE A 267 12.16 -4.04 8.49
N LEU A 268 11.77 -2.85 8.02
CA LEU A 268 12.72 -1.89 7.46
C LEU A 268 13.38 -1.08 8.58
N SER A 269 14.55 -0.60 8.29
CA SER A 269 15.46 0.17 9.14
C SER A 269 16.05 -0.60 10.35
N PRO A 270 17.30 -0.28 10.74
CA PRO A 270 17.90 -0.84 11.96
C PRO A 270 17.13 -0.44 13.22
N ALA A 271 16.65 0.81 13.29
CA ALA A 271 15.83 1.29 14.40
C ALA A 271 14.52 0.50 14.54
N GLY A 272 13.85 0.16 13.43
CA GLY A 272 12.65 -0.68 13.45
C GLY A 272 12.93 -2.09 13.94
N LYS A 273 14.06 -2.68 13.55
CA LYS A 273 14.48 -4.01 14.05
C LYS A 273 14.79 -4.00 15.54
N LEU A 274 15.50 -2.96 16.01
CA LEU A 274 15.78 -2.77 17.44
C LEU A 274 14.48 -2.58 18.23
N ASN A 275 13.58 -1.73 17.74
CA ASN A 275 12.26 -1.52 18.36
C ASN A 275 11.47 -2.83 18.47
N TYR A 276 11.45 -3.64 17.40
CA TYR A 276 10.81 -4.95 17.43
C TYR A 276 11.43 -5.88 18.47
N PHE A 277 12.78 -5.95 18.53
CA PHE A 277 13.49 -6.76 19.54
C PHE A 277 13.16 -6.31 20.95
N MET A 278 13.23 -5.00 21.22
CA MET A 278 12.95 -4.42 22.54
C MET A 278 11.53 -4.74 23.00
N ASN A 279 10.53 -4.51 22.13
CA ASN A 279 9.14 -4.77 22.50
C ASN A 279 8.82 -6.27 22.70
N ARG A 280 9.56 -7.14 22.00
CA ARG A 280 9.36 -8.59 22.14
C ARG A 280 10.01 -9.17 23.39
N HIS A 281 11.19 -8.66 23.77
CA HIS A 281 12.00 -9.30 24.83
C HIS A 281 12.11 -8.46 26.11
N LEU A 282 11.92 -7.14 26.00
CA LEU A 282 12.06 -6.18 27.10
C LEU A 282 10.90 -5.15 27.10
N PRO A 283 9.62 -5.60 27.08
CA PRO A 283 8.47 -4.70 26.89
C PRO A 283 8.42 -3.58 27.94
N GLY A 284 8.64 -3.90 29.22
CA GLY A 284 8.62 -2.89 30.28
C GLY A 284 9.72 -1.83 30.16
N LEU A 285 10.88 -2.17 29.56
CA LEU A 285 11.92 -1.18 29.28
C LEU A 285 11.53 -0.33 28.07
N ALA A 286 10.96 -0.95 27.03
CA ALA A 286 10.46 -0.23 25.87
C ALA A 286 9.39 0.81 26.27
N ASP A 287 8.43 0.42 27.10
CA ASP A 287 7.39 1.32 27.61
C ASP A 287 7.98 2.49 28.43
N ARG A 288 8.96 2.23 29.30
CA ARG A 288 9.63 3.29 30.06
C ARG A 288 10.33 4.30 29.15
N ILE A 289 10.96 3.83 28.07
CA ILE A 289 11.59 4.70 27.07
C ILE A 289 10.52 5.57 26.37
N VAL A 290 9.40 4.97 25.95
CA VAL A 290 8.30 5.72 25.32
C VAL A 290 7.73 6.76 26.27
N LEU A 291 7.43 6.40 27.51
CA LEU A 291 6.93 7.32 28.53
C LEU A 291 7.92 8.47 28.83
N TRP A 292 9.21 8.16 28.87
CA TRP A 292 10.24 9.17 29.02
C TRP A 292 10.27 10.14 27.83
N THR A 293 10.18 9.61 26.59
CA THR A 293 10.15 10.46 25.38
C THR A 293 8.89 11.31 25.31
N MET A 294 7.73 10.80 25.73
CA MET A 294 6.49 11.58 25.85
C MET A 294 6.66 12.79 26.79
N LYS A 295 7.36 12.58 27.91
CA LYS A 295 7.59 13.64 28.90
C LYS A 295 8.56 14.72 28.41
N HIS A 296 9.61 14.33 27.64
CA HIS A 296 10.70 15.24 27.27
C HIS A 296 10.63 15.73 25.82
N TRP A 297 9.91 15.02 24.96
CA TRP A 297 9.79 15.31 23.53
C TRP A 297 8.33 15.24 23.06
N ALA A 298 7.42 15.91 23.78
CA ALA A 298 5.97 15.87 23.53
C ALA A 298 5.63 16.20 22.06
N LYS A 299 6.30 17.19 21.45
CA LYS A 299 6.14 17.57 20.04
C LYS A 299 6.38 16.45 19.03
N PHE A 300 7.00 15.35 19.43
CA PHE A 300 7.19 14.18 18.54
C PHE A 300 5.89 13.39 18.35
N TYR A 301 4.97 13.51 19.31
CA TYR A 301 3.71 12.80 19.36
C TYR A 301 2.50 13.68 18.98
N GLU A 302 2.68 14.97 18.93
CA GLU A 302 1.76 15.97 18.39
C GLU A 302 1.98 16.12 16.88
#